data_30516c0f47a3281dfca8d651c6912566
#
_entry.id   30516c0f47a3281dfca8d651c6912566
#
_cell.length_a   1.000
_cell.length_b   1.000
_cell.length_c   1.000
_cell.angle_alpha   90.00
_cell.angle_beta   90.00
_cell.angle_gamma   90.00
#
_symmetry.space_group_name_H-M   'P 1'
#
loop_
_entity.id
_entity.type
_entity.pdbx_description
1 polymer ?
#
loop_
_entity_poly.entity_id
_entity_poly.type
_entity_poly.pdbx_seq_one_letter_code
_entity_poly.pdbx_strand_id
1 'polypeptide(L)'
;MDLNEEKEAKNELETKEEKKVQKSKKNDTKKTEDSKETEKKNEVKTKDKVEEKDEIKEEKDSKKNNTNNEQYEIKDKKSKKGLIISICSICVVLILLASTGLALLNINNNKIISNVFVEGIELSRLTKEEARQKLLELLEKNVEQDITVKSEDFEYQFKLSQIEANYDTDKAIEDAYSIGRDGNIFKNNLEILKSKIKNRNINLGINYNEELLNNIINDIAVKVPGAVEEANYCIEDKKLIITKGKSGNSINKEKFKEEVIKKLELEGQGEAINLEIVNNEPQPIDIDKIYSEVHKEAKNAYYTKDPFQVYPHVEGVDFDIEAAKEMLKEDKEEYVIDLKITTPEITTNKIGSEAFPDMLST
;
A
#
# COMPACT_ATOMS: atom_id res chain seq x y z
N MET A 1 -36.71 -16.60 10.38
CA MET A 1 -36.02 -15.96 9.27
C MET A 1 -35.34 -17.07 8.49
N ASP A 2 -35.75 -17.26 7.24
CA ASP A 2 -35.42 -18.47 6.48
C ASP A 2 -34.00 -18.37 5.89
N LEU A 3 -33.26 -19.47 5.97
CA LEU A 3 -31.87 -19.60 5.43
C LEU A 3 -31.77 -19.30 3.92
N ASN A 4 -32.88 -19.20 3.22
CA ASN A 4 -32.96 -18.82 1.81
C ASN A 4 -32.93 -17.29 1.60
N GLU A 5 -33.49 -16.48 2.50
CA GLU A 5 -33.46 -15.02 2.41
C GLU A 5 -32.05 -14.45 2.63
N GLU A 6 -31.26 -15.10 3.52
CA GLU A 6 -29.87 -14.71 3.77
C GLU A 6 -28.93 -15.01 2.56
N LYS A 7 -29.21 -16.08 1.80
CA LYS A 7 -28.47 -16.41 0.59
C LYS A 7 -28.78 -15.50 -0.59
N GLU A 8 -30.03 -15.06 -0.73
CA GLU A 8 -30.43 -14.11 -1.78
C GLU A 8 -29.85 -12.72 -1.52
N ALA A 9 -29.85 -12.24 -0.26
CA ALA A 9 -29.26 -10.96 0.13
C ALA A 9 -27.73 -10.94 -0.12
N LYS A 10 -27.04 -12.05 0.12
CA LYS A 10 -25.60 -12.17 -0.11
C LYS A 10 -25.24 -12.15 -1.60
N ASN A 11 -26.04 -12.82 -2.44
CA ASN A 11 -25.87 -12.83 -3.89
C ASN A 11 -26.16 -11.46 -4.54
N GLU A 12 -27.11 -10.67 -3.99
CA GLU A 12 -27.36 -9.31 -4.47
C GLU A 12 -26.22 -8.33 -4.11
N LEU A 13 -25.56 -8.51 -2.97
CA LEU A 13 -24.40 -7.71 -2.57
C LEU A 13 -23.18 -7.98 -3.44
N GLU A 14 -22.87 -9.25 -3.72
CA GLU A 14 -21.76 -9.64 -4.60
C GLU A 14 -21.97 -9.11 -6.04
N THR A 15 -23.20 -9.17 -6.55
CA THR A 15 -23.53 -8.65 -7.91
C THR A 15 -23.44 -7.12 -7.99
N LYS A 16 -23.64 -6.39 -6.88
CA LYS A 16 -23.47 -4.93 -6.82
C LYS A 16 -22.01 -4.51 -6.72
N GLU A 17 -21.19 -5.32 -6.06
CA GLU A 17 -19.74 -5.07 -5.99
C GLU A 17 -19.04 -5.36 -7.32
N GLU A 18 -19.37 -6.44 -8.00
CA GLU A 18 -18.81 -6.75 -9.34
C GLU A 18 -19.15 -5.66 -10.37
N LYS A 19 -20.37 -5.09 -10.33
CA LYS A 19 -20.76 -3.96 -11.20
C LYS A 19 -20.02 -2.65 -10.86
N LYS A 20 -19.63 -2.44 -9.60
CA LYS A 20 -18.80 -1.28 -9.21
C LYS A 20 -17.37 -1.43 -9.70
N VAL A 21 -16.79 -2.62 -9.61
CA VAL A 21 -15.43 -2.91 -10.07
C VAL A 21 -15.32 -2.81 -11.60
N GLN A 22 -16.33 -3.25 -12.34
CA GLN A 22 -16.36 -3.13 -13.81
C GLN A 22 -16.53 -1.66 -14.27
N LYS A 23 -17.24 -0.82 -13.49
CA LYS A 23 -17.41 0.59 -13.81
C LYS A 23 -16.16 1.42 -13.50
N SER A 24 -15.39 1.04 -12.50
CA SER A 24 -14.07 1.60 -12.17
C SER A 24 -13.03 1.30 -13.27
N LYS A 25 -12.95 0.04 -13.71
CA LYS A 25 -12.02 -0.37 -14.79
C LYS A 25 -12.31 0.28 -16.15
N LYS A 26 -13.56 0.68 -16.41
CA LYS A 26 -13.95 1.34 -17.68
C LYS A 26 -13.64 2.84 -17.69
N ASN A 27 -13.50 3.47 -16.52
CA ASN A 27 -13.09 4.87 -16.40
C ASN A 27 -11.56 5.05 -16.48
N ASP A 28 -10.78 4.05 -16.00
CA ASP A 28 -9.32 4.12 -16.08
C ASP A 28 -8.78 3.91 -17.51
N THR A 29 -9.49 3.09 -18.32
CA THR A 29 -9.13 2.90 -19.74
C THR A 29 -9.38 4.15 -20.60
N LYS A 30 -10.35 4.99 -20.23
CA LYS A 30 -10.67 6.22 -20.96
C LYS A 30 -9.74 7.39 -20.65
N LYS A 31 -9.08 7.34 -19.47
CA LYS A 31 -8.12 8.38 -19.04
C LYS A 31 -6.71 8.13 -19.63
N THR A 32 -6.41 6.91 -20.06
CA THR A 32 -5.13 6.51 -20.65
C THR A 32 -5.08 6.75 -22.17
N GLU A 33 -6.23 6.83 -22.85
CA GLU A 33 -6.28 7.13 -24.29
C GLU A 33 -6.17 8.63 -24.58
N ASP A 34 -6.74 9.50 -23.74
CA ASP A 34 -6.64 10.96 -23.89
C ASP A 34 -5.24 11.53 -23.61
N SER A 35 -4.39 10.80 -22.87
CA SER A 35 -2.99 11.21 -22.59
C SER A 35 -2.02 10.85 -23.72
N LYS A 36 -2.38 9.92 -24.61
CA LYS A 36 -1.51 9.51 -25.73
C LYS A 36 -1.71 10.36 -27.00
N GLU A 37 -2.82 11.07 -27.11
CA GLU A 37 -3.11 11.90 -28.27
C GLU A 37 -2.47 13.31 -28.17
N THR A 38 -2.13 13.76 -26.96
CA THR A 38 -1.50 15.06 -26.72
C THR A 38 0.03 15.05 -26.91
N GLU A 39 0.69 13.90 -26.77
CA GLU A 39 2.14 13.77 -26.98
C GLU A 39 2.55 13.66 -28.47
N LYS A 40 1.65 13.22 -29.36
CA LYS A 40 1.95 13.11 -30.80
C LYS A 40 1.84 14.41 -31.58
N LYS A 41 1.38 15.50 -31.00
CA LYS A 41 1.22 16.81 -31.68
C LYS A 41 2.38 17.79 -31.45
N ASN A 42 3.32 17.49 -30.56
CA ASN A 42 4.44 18.40 -30.27
C ASN A 42 5.79 18.01 -30.90
N GLU A 43 5.87 16.91 -31.66
CA GLU A 43 7.13 16.48 -32.30
C GLU A 43 7.31 16.90 -33.79
N VAL A 44 6.39 17.66 -34.37
CA VAL A 44 6.41 18.01 -35.81
C VAL A 44 6.73 19.47 -36.07
N LYS A 45 7.28 20.24 -35.13
CA LYS A 45 7.57 21.67 -35.35
C LYS A 45 9.00 22.12 -35.06
N THR A 46 10.02 21.31 -35.32
CA THR A 46 11.41 21.82 -35.27
C THR A 46 12.34 21.06 -36.21
N LYS A 47 12.06 21.12 -37.52
CA LYS A 47 13.09 20.87 -38.55
C LYS A 47 12.63 21.48 -39.87
N ASP A 48 12.80 22.80 -39.99
CA ASP A 48 12.88 23.49 -41.27
C ASP A 48 13.55 24.83 -41.03
N LYS A 49 14.81 24.89 -41.31
CA LYS A 49 15.56 26.04 -41.75
C LYS A 49 17.05 25.71 -41.75
N VAL A 50 17.57 25.41 -42.87
CA VAL A 50 18.79 25.92 -43.46
C VAL A 50 19.07 25.09 -44.73
N GLU A 51 18.62 25.58 -45.85
CA GLU A 51 19.21 25.38 -47.16
C GLU A 51 18.88 26.60 -47.97
N GLU A 52 19.88 27.40 -48.28
CA GLU A 52 19.83 28.32 -49.43
C GLU A 52 21.25 28.59 -49.94
N LYS A 53 21.35 28.37 -51.27
CA LYS A 53 22.29 28.92 -52.25
C LYS A 53 23.64 28.21 -52.40
N ASP A 54 23.92 27.69 -53.58
CA ASP A 54 24.30 28.47 -54.74
C ASP A 54 24.06 27.75 -56.08
N GLU A 55 23.55 28.56 -57.00
CA GLU A 55 23.20 28.26 -58.37
C GLU A 55 24.42 28.31 -59.34
N ILE A 56 24.33 27.42 -60.36
CA ILE A 56 24.44 27.66 -61.80
C ILE A 56 25.77 28.16 -62.37
N LYS A 57 26.30 27.39 -63.33
CA LYS A 57 26.44 27.85 -64.74
C LYS A 57 26.80 26.68 -65.67
N GLU A 58 25.90 26.49 -66.63
CA GLU A 58 26.19 25.86 -67.90
C GLU A 58 27.14 26.77 -68.76
N GLU A 59 28.02 26.15 -69.49
CA GLU A 59 28.30 26.61 -70.85
C GLU A 59 28.87 25.51 -71.74
N LYS A 60 28.25 25.38 -72.89
CA LYS A 60 28.63 24.55 -74.04
C LYS A 60 29.90 25.09 -74.67
N ASP A 61 30.77 24.29 -75.22
CA ASP A 61 30.98 24.26 -76.67
C ASP A 61 31.91 23.12 -77.15
N SER A 62 31.56 22.70 -78.28
CA SER A 62 31.96 21.84 -79.36
C SER A 62 33.45 21.64 -79.71
N LYS A 63 33.68 20.43 -80.29
CA LYS A 63 34.48 20.02 -81.46
C LYS A 63 35.95 19.65 -81.28
N LYS A 64 36.29 18.51 -81.61
CA LYS A 64 36.91 17.88 -82.78
C LYS A 64 37.85 16.71 -82.42
N ASN A 65 37.55 15.63 -83.09
CA ASN A 65 38.40 14.51 -83.47
C ASN A 65 39.91 14.62 -83.23
N ASN A 66 40.47 13.59 -82.63
CA ASN A 66 41.48 12.78 -83.31
C ASN A 66 41.65 11.40 -82.71
N THR A 67 41.73 10.42 -83.58
CA THR A 67 42.01 9.01 -83.40
C THR A 67 43.42 8.82 -82.85
N ASN A 68 43.53 8.06 -81.77
CA ASN A 68 44.68 7.15 -81.47
C ASN A 68 44.28 6.08 -80.56
N ASN A 69 44.48 4.81 -81.05
CA ASN A 69 44.32 3.58 -80.27
C ASN A 69 45.38 3.53 -79.14
N GLU A 70 44.91 3.57 -77.92
CA GLU A 70 45.65 3.07 -76.83
C GLU A 70 44.73 2.08 -76.02
N GLN A 71 45.16 0.83 -75.99
CA GLN A 71 44.59 -0.21 -75.13
C GLN A 71 44.69 0.27 -73.68
N TYR A 72 43.61 0.77 -73.12
CA TYR A 72 43.54 0.93 -71.68
C TYR A 72 43.01 -0.38 -71.05
N GLU A 73 43.87 -1.09 -70.34
CA GLU A 73 43.45 -2.06 -69.32
C GLU A 73 42.41 -1.40 -68.41
N ILE A 74 41.18 -1.84 -68.51
CA ILE A 74 40.13 -1.52 -67.50
C ILE A 74 40.57 -2.22 -66.22
N LYS A 75 41.35 -1.54 -65.37
CA LYS A 75 41.47 -1.88 -63.97
C LYS A 75 40.13 -1.65 -63.34
N ASP A 76 39.35 -2.70 -63.13
CA ASP A 76 38.17 -2.75 -62.31
C ASP A 76 38.46 -2.06 -60.98
N LYS A 77 38.10 -0.82 -60.82
CA LYS A 77 37.99 -0.17 -59.52
C LYS A 77 36.84 -0.86 -58.80
N LYS A 78 37.12 -2.08 -58.20
CA LYS A 78 36.21 -2.68 -57.25
C LYS A 78 35.81 -1.59 -56.27
N SER A 79 34.54 -1.18 -56.35
CA SER A 79 33.95 -0.09 -55.59
C SER A 79 34.25 -0.30 -54.12
N LYS A 80 34.99 0.60 -53.47
CA LYS A 80 35.26 0.58 -52.01
C LYS A 80 33.97 0.49 -51.21
N LYS A 81 32.80 0.88 -51.78
CA LYS A 81 31.45 0.73 -51.23
C LYS A 81 31.05 -0.73 -51.05
N GLY A 82 31.35 -1.64 -52.00
CA GLY A 82 31.05 -3.05 -51.85
C GLY A 82 31.88 -3.72 -50.75
N LEU A 83 33.13 -3.32 -50.58
CA LEU A 83 33.99 -3.82 -49.51
C LEU A 83 33.47 -3.36 -48.13
N ILE A 84 33.07 -2.11 -48.01
CA ILE A 84 32.50 -1.53 -46.77
C ILE A 84 31.18 -2.24 -46.41
N ILE A 85 30.30 -2.46 -47.38
CA ILE A 85 29.01 -3.20 -47.15
C ILE A 85 29.31 -4.63 -46.70
N SER A 86 30.28 -5.31 -47.32
CA SER A 86 30.66 -6.67 -46.90
C SER A 86 31.24 -6.72 -45.49
N ILE A 87 32.10 -5.78 -45.10
CA ILE A 87 32.65 -5.69 -43.74
C ILE A 87 31.54 -5.41 -42.72
N CYS A 88 30.63 -4.45 -43.01
CA CYS A 88 29.48 -4.16 -42.15
C CYS A 88 28.59 -5.40 -41.97
N SER A 89 28.31 -6.14 -43.04
CA SER A 89 27.54 -7.37 -43.01
C SER A 89 28.17 -8.44 -42.10
N ILE A 90 29.49 -8.66 -42.23
CA ILE A 90 30.25 -9.57 -41.40
C ILE A 90 30.19 -9.13 -39.92
N CYS A 91 30.38 -7.84 -39.63
CA CYS A 91 30.28 -7.30 -38.29
C CYS A 91 28.87 -7.53 -37.68
N VAL A 92 27.81 -7.33 -38.46
CA VAL A 92 26.43 -7.60 -37.99
C VAL A 92 26.25 -9.07 -37.66
N VAL A 93 26.72 -9.98 -38.50
CA VAL A 93 26.66 -11.43 -38.23
C VAL A 93 27.43 -11.82 -36.98
N LEU A 94 28.65 -11.27 -36.80
CA LEU A 94 29.44 -11.51 -35.59
C LEU A 94 28.76 -11.00 -34.32
N ILE A 95 28.13 -9.81 -34.38
CA ILE A 95 27.35 -9.25 -33.28
C ILE A 95 26.16 -10.17 -32.96
N LEU A 96 25.46 -10.67 -33.97
CA LEU A 96 24.33 -11.59 -33.77
C LEU A 96 24.79 -12.92 -33.15
N LEU A 97 25.89 -13.48 -33.59
CA LEU A 97 26.45 -14.72 -33.04
C LEU A 97 26.91 -14.52 -31.57
N ALA A 98 27.62 -13.43 -31.31
CA ALA A 98 28.04 -13.09 -29.95
C ALA A 98 26.84 -12.84 -29.03
N SER A 99 25.82 -12.14 -29.52
CA SER A 99 24.57 -11.90 -28.83
C SER A 99 23.84 -13.21 -28.48
N THR A 100 23.73 -14.13 -29.44
CA THR A 100 23.13 -15.45 -29.23
C THR A 100 23.91 -16.26 -28.20
N GLY A 101 25.22 -16.25 -28.28
CA GLY A 101 26.12 -16.95 -27.34
C GLY A 101 25.94 -16.44 -25.90
N LEU A 102 25.88 -15.09 -25.70
CA LEU A 102 25.66 -14.49 -24.40
C LEU A 102 24.28 -14.86 -23.83
N ALA A 103 23.24 -14.82 -24.65
CA ALA A 103 21.89 -15.19 -24.22
C ALA A 103 21.81 -16.66 -23.78
N LEU A 104 22.40 -17.59 -24.56
CA LEU A 104 22.44 -19.02 -24.23
C LEU A 104 23.24 -19.30 -22.96
N LEU A 105 24.38 -18.64 -22.73
CA LEU A 105 25.14 -18.76 -21.50
C LEU A 105 24.35 -18.28 -20.29
N ASN A 106 23.55 -17.20 -20.42
CA ASN A 106 22.73 -16.69 -19.34
C ASN A 106 21.50 -17.58 -19.05
N ILE A 107 20.83 -18.08 -20.09
CA ILE A 107 19.67 -18.98 -19.95
C ILE A 107 20.07 -20.27 -19.24
N ASN A 108 21.23 -20.83 -19.55
CA ASN A 108 21.75 -22.06 -18.96
C ASN A 108 22.41 -21.84 -17.58
N ASN A 109 22.55 -20.61 -17.13
CA ASN A 109 23.11 -20.29 -15.83
C ASN A 109 21.99 -20.19 -14.79
N ASN A 110 22.08 -20.97 -13.72
CA ASN A 110 21.11 -20.96 -12.61
C ASN A 110 21.31 -19.80 -11.62
N LYS A 111 22.19 -18.84 -11.94
CA LYS A 111 22.52 -17.71 -11.06
C LYS A 111 21.93 -16.39 -11.56
N ILE A 112 21.57 -15.52 -10.64
CA ILE A 112 21.17 -14.14 -10.90
C ILE A 112 22.31 -13.39 -11.58
N ILE A 113 22.02 -12.54 -12.55
CA ILE A 113 23.05 -11.76 -13.25
C ILE A 113 23.73 -10.73 -12.33
N SER A 114 24.82 -10.14 -12.79
CA SER A 114 25.57 -9.16 -11.98
C SER A 114 24.83 -7.86 -11.78
N ASN A 115 25.10 -7.15 -10.67
CA ASN A 115 24.56 -5.85 -10.30
C ASN A 115 23.03 -5.83 -10.15
N VAL A 116 22.47 -6.91 -9.60
CA VAL A 116 21.06 -7.03 -9.20
C VAL A 116 20.96 -6.97 -7.69
N PHE A 117 20.10 -6.11 -7.21
CA PHE A 117 19.83 -5.82 -5.80
C PHE A 117 18.33 -5.93 -5.52
N VAL A 118 17.98 -6.30 -4.30
CA VAL A 118 16.62 -6.20 -3.74
C VAL A 118 16.70 -5.31 -2.52
N GLU A 119 16.05 -4.17 -2.52
CA GLU A 119 16.16 -3.12 -1.48
C GLU A 119 17.60 -2.88 -1.00
N GLY A 120 18.52 -2.70 -1.96
CA GLY A 120 19.94 -2.48 -1.67
C GLY A 120 20.73 -3.73 -1.30
N ILE A 121 20.09 -4.89 -1.09
CA ILE A 121 20.75 -6.17 -0.79
C ILE A 121 21.23 -6.80 -2.09
N GLU A 122 22.52 -6.98 -2.25
CA GLU A 122 23.10 -7.57 -3.45
C GLU A 122 22.79 -9.06 -3.57
N LEU A 123 22.12 -9.44 -4.68
CA LEU A 123 21.81 -10.82 -5.04
C LEU A 123 22.62 -11.32 -6.25
N SER A 124 23.56 -10.52 -6.73
CA SER A 124 24.40 -10.83 -7.90
C SER A 124 25.11 -12.17 -7.75
N ARG A 125 25.04 -13.01 -8.78
CA ARG A 125 25.73 -14.30 -8.88
C ARG A 125 25.30 -15.37 -7.87
N LEU A 126 24.21 -15.13 -7.12
CA LEU A 126 23.60 -16.13 -6.26
C LEU A 126 22.62 -16.99 -7.08
N THR A 127 22.44 -18.23 -6.68
CA THR A 127 21.29 -19.05 -7.10
C THR A 127 20.02 -18.53 -6.45
N LYS A 128 18.83 -18.99 -6.88
CA LYS A 128 17.57 -18.61 -6.24
C LYS A 128 17.55 -19.03 -4.76
N GLU A 129 18.06 -20.19 -4.42
CA GLU A 129 18.15 -20.72 -3.07
C GLU A 129 19.09 -19.91 -2.18
N GLU A 130 20.29 -19.60 -2.66
CA GLU A 130 21.25 -18.74 -1.95
C GLU A 130 20.70 -17.33 -1.74
N ALA A 131 20.02 -16.77 -2.74
CA ALA A 131 19.37 -15.48 -2.66
C ALA A 131 18.22 -15.48 -1.65
N ARG A 132 17.38 -16.54 -1.64
CA ARG A 132 16.31 -16.73 -0.68
C ARG A 132 16.84 -16.78 0.75
N GLN A 133 17.83 -17.62 1.00
CA GLN A 133 18.41 -17.75 2.33
C GLN A 133 18.97 -16.42 2.83
N LYS A 134 19.70 -15.69 1.97
CA LYS A 134 20.27 -14.39 2.29
C LYS A 134 19.20 -13.34 2.61
N LEU A 135 18.12 -13.28 1.80
CA LEU A 135 17.02 -12.36 2.05
C LEU A 135 16.28 -12.71 3.33
N LEU A 136 15.90 -13.98 3.54
CA LEU A 136 15.17 -14.40 4.73
C LEU A 136 15.92 -14.05 6.02
N GLU A 137 17.25 -14.36 6.09
CA GLU A 137 18.06 -14.04 7.26
C GLU A 137 18.06 -12.54 7.60
N LEU A 138 18.17 -11.68 6.60
CA LEU A 138 18.18 -10.23 6.80
C LEU A 138 16.80 -9.69 7.14
N LEU A 139 15.75 -10.20 6.49
CA LEU A 139 14.38 -9.73 6.69
C LEU A 139 13.81 -10.21 8.03
N GLU A 140 14.06 -11.45 8.45
CA GLU A 140 13.71 -11.93 9.78
C GLU A 140 14.36 -11.08 10.87
N LYS A 141 15.64 -10.78 10.70
CA LYS A 141 16.35 -9.88 11.62
C LYS A 141 15.71 -8.48 11.66
N ASN A 142 15.32 -7.93 10.52
CA ASN A 142 14.65 -6.62 10.47
C ASN A 142 13.30 -6.62 11.17
N VAL A 143 12.50 -7.66 10.96
CA VAL A 143 11.15 -7.78 11.56
C VAL A 143 11.22 -7.94 13.07
N GLU A 144 12.25 -8.62 13.59
CA GLU A 144 12.44 -8.88 15.03
C GLU A 144 13.30 -7.82 15.75
N GLN A 145 13.90 -6.89 15.02
CA GLN A 145 14.67 -5.80 15.63
C GLN A 145 13.76 -4.82 16.34
N ASP A 146 14.19 -4.36 17.54
CA ASP A 146 13.51 -3.28 18.25
C ASP A 146 13.68 -1.95 17.51
N ILE A 147 12.55 -1.33 17.17
CA ILE A 147 12.50 0.02 16.63
C ILE A 147 12.29 0.97 17.78
N THR A 148 13.27 1.84 18.00
CA THR A 148 13.19 2.89 19.02
C THR A 148 12.52 4.12 18.42
N VAL A 149 11.54 4.63 19.13
CA VAL A 149 10.79 5.84 18.84
C VAL A 149 11.07 6.83 19.95
N LYS A 150 11.44 8.06 19.65
CA LYS A 150 11.81 9.06 20.68
C LYS A 150 11.32 10.47 20.36
N SER A 151 11.06 11.21 21.42
CA SER A 151 11.05 12.66 21.47
C SER A 151 11.90 13.12 22.66
N GLU A 152 11.93 14.41 23.00
CA GLU A 152 12.83 14.97 24.04
C GLU A 152 12.80 14.18 25.36
N ASP A 153 11.61 13.90 25.90
CA ASP A 153 11.41 13.23 27.20
C ASP A 153 10.62 11.92 27.10
N PHE A 154 10.56 11.31 25.91
CA PHE A 154 9.77 10.11 25.67
C PHE A 154 10.53 9.12 24.82
N GLU A 155 10.50 7.86 25.22
CA GLU A 155 11.03 6.73 24.45
C GLU A 155 10.02 5.58 24.46
N TYR A 156 9.81 4.97 23.28
CA TYR A 156 8.97 3.82 23.08
C TYR A 156 9.67 2.83 22.16
N GLN A 157 9.42 1.54 22.34
CA GLN A 157 10.01 0.50 21.52
C GLN A 157 8.93 -0.47 21.03
N PHE A 158 9.03 -0.86 19.78
CA PHE A 158 8.19 -1.89 19.17
C PHE A 158 8.96 -2.65 18.09
N LYS A 159 8.40 -3.78 17.63
CA LYS A 159 8.96 -4.57 16.53
C LYS A 159 8.02 -4.58 15.35
N LEU A 160 8.58 -4.70 14.13
CA LEU A 160 7.76 -4.85 12.92
C LEU A 160 6.93 -6.15 12.94
N SER A 161 7.36 -7.19 13.66
CA SER A 161 6.58 -8.41 13.89
C SER A 161 5.24 -8.14 14.58
N GLN A 162 5.15 -7.09 15.42
CA GLN A 162 3.90 -6.73 16.11
C GLN A 162 2.81 -6.18 15.16
N ILE A 163 3.18 -5.74 13.97
CA ILE A 163 2.26 -5.34 12.90
C ILE A 163 2.12 -6.41 11.81
N GLU A 164 2.53 -7.66 12.09
CA GLU A 164 2.50 -8.78 11.15
C GLU A 164 3.25 -8.51 9.85
N ALA A 165 4.32 -7.70 9.93
CA ALA A 165 5.11 -7.35 8.76
C ALA A 165 5.73 -8.60 8.12
N ASN A 166 5.56 -8.72 6.82
CA ASN A 166 6.16 -9.79 6.03
C ASN A 166 6.51 -9.31 4.62
N TYR A 167 7.35 -10.09 3.93
CA TYR A 167 7.91 -9.73 2.65
C TYR A 167 7.65 -10.80 1.59
N ASP A 168 7.30 -10.39 0.37
CA ASP A 168 7.17 -11.29 -0.78
C ASP A 168 8.56 -11.58 -1.40
N THR A 169 9.35 -12.35 -0.66
CA THR A 169 10.71 -12.72 -1.06
C THR A 169 10.73 -13.57 -2.32
N ASP A 170 9.75 -14.44 -2.52
CA ASP A 170 9.68 -15.35 -3.66
C ASP A 170 9.51 -14.59 -4.96
N LYS A 171 8.61 -13.63 -4.98
CA LYS A 171 8.42 -12.76 -6.13
C LYS A 171 9.65 -11.91 -6.42
N ALA A 172 10.25 -11.30 -5.39
CA ALA A 172 11.44 -10.49 -5.56
C ALA A 172 12.62 -11.30 -6.16
N ILE A 173 12.80 -12.55 -5.71
CA ILE A 173 13.83 -13.47 -6.25
C ILE A 173 13.51 -13.84 -7.69
N GLU A 174 12.24 -14.15 -8.01
CA GLU A 174 11.83 -14.48 -9.38
C GLU A 174 12.05 -13.30 -10.31
N ASP A 175 11.65 -12.09 -9.90
CA ASP A 175 11.87 -10.86 -10.64
C ASP A 175 13.39 -10.60 -10.85
N ALA A 176 14.21 -10.79 -9.83
CA ALA A 176 15.66 -10.67 -9.93
C ALA A 176 16.26 -11.70 -10.89
N TYR A 177 15.80 -12.94 -10.85
CA TYR A 177 16.28 -14.02 -11.71
C TYR A 177 15.81 -13.86 -13.15
N SER A 178 14.64 -13.29 -13.39
CA SER A 178 14.03 -13.09 -14.72
C SER A 178 14.80 -12.09 -15.58
N ILE A 179 15.58 -11.19 -14.95
CA ILE A 179 16.35 -10.16 -15.67
C ILE A 179 17.32 -10.82 -16.66
N GLY A 180 17.17 -10.44 -17.93
CA GLY A 180 17.96 -11.01 -19.03
C GLY A 180 17.55 -12.43 -19.44
N ARG A 181 16.37 -12.92 -19.00
CA ARG A 181 15.82 -14.23 -19.36
C ARG A 181 14.40 -14.16 -19.95
N ASP A 182 13.62 -13.17 -19.57
CA ASP A 182 12.19 -13.04 -19.84
C ASP A 182 11.85 -12.34 -21.16
N GLY A 183 12.74 -12.34 -22.11
CA GLY A 183 12.54 -11.66 -23.37
C GLY A 183 13.08 -12.42 -24.58
N ASN A 184 13.00 -11.79 -25.74
CA ASN A 184 13.75 -12.26 -26.88
C ASN A 184 15.27 -12.01 -26.69
N ILE A 185 16.10 -12.68 -27.51
CA ILE A 185 17.56 -12.64 -27.42
C ILE A 185 18.12 -11.19 -27.33
N PHE A 186 17.54 -10.26 -28.09
CA PHE A 186 18.02 -8.87 -28.13
C PHE A 186 17.67 -8.14 -26.82
N LYS A 187 16.44 -8.29 -26.31
CA LYS A 187 15.99 -7.72 -25.05
C LYS A 187 16.84 -8.27 -23.89
N ASN A 188 17.01 -9.58 -23.83
CA ASN A 188 17.79 -10.23 -22.78
C ASN A 188 19.24 -9.74 -22.74
N ASN A 189 19.90 -9.68 -23.90
CA ASN A 189 21.28 -9.17 -23.98
C ASN A 189 21.38 -7.70 -23.63
N LEU A 190 20.41 -6.89 -24.00
CA LEU A 190 20.35 -5.48 -23.63
C LEU A 190 20.22 -5.32 -22.12
N GLU A 191 19.40 -6.14 -21.46
CA GLU A 191 19.26 -6.13 -19.99
C GLU A 191 20.53 -6.57 -19.28
N ILE A 192 21.17 -7.64 -19.74
CA ILE A 192 22.49 -8.10 -19.24
C ILE A 192 23.54 -7.00 -19.39
N LEU A 193 23.55 -6.29 -20.52
CA LEU A 193 24.49 -5.21 -20.75
C LEU A 193 24.20 -3.99 -19.88
N LYS A 194 22.92 -3.63 -19.73
CA LYS A 194 22.49 -2.54 -18.85
C LYS A 194 22.83 -2.82 -17.40
N SER A 195 22.67 -4.07 -16.92
CA SER A 195 23.01 -4.43 -15.55
C SER A 195 24.51 -4.28 -15.25
N LYS A 196 25.39 -4.43 -16.25
CA LYS A 196 26.83 -4.18 -16.08
C LYS A 196 27.20 -2.72 -15.90
N ILE A 197 26.34 -1.81 -16.38
CA ILE A 197 26.59 -0.36 -16.36
C ILE A 197 25.84 0.32 -15.20
N LYS A 198 24.65 -0.19 -14.87
CA LYS A 198 23.78 0.40 -13.84
C LYS A 198 23.18 -0.70 -12.98
N ASN A 199 23.21 -0.49 -11.67
CA ASN A 199 22.56 -1.38 -10.71
C ASN A 199 21.06 -1.52 -11.02
N ARG A 200 20.55 -2.73 -10.89
CA ARG A 200 19.13 -3.08 -11.03
C ARG A 200 18.58 -3.32 -9.63
N ASN A 201 17.87 -2.37 -9.08
CA ASN A 201 17.17 -2.56 -7.82
C ASN A 201 15.77 -3.09 -8.09
N ILE A 202 15.40 -4.14 -7.39
CA ILE A 202 14.08 -4.77 -7.41
C ILE A 202 13.40 -4.37 -6.12
N ASN A 203 12.16 -3.92 -6.20
CA ASN A 203 11.38 -3.61 -5.03
C ASN A 203 10.88 -4.90 -4.38
N LEU A 204 10.98 -4.94 -3.07
CA LEU A 204 10.45 -6.02 -2.25
C LEU A 204 8.97 -5.75 -1.99
N GLY A 205 8.13 -6.74 -2.24
CA GLY A 205 6.72 -6.65 -1.84
C GLY A 205 6.62 -6.67 -0.32
N ILE A 206 6.00 -5.65 0.26
CA ILE A 206 5.84 -5.48 1.70
C ILE A 206 4.37 -5.61 2.04
N ASN A 207 4.06 -6.44 3.04
CA ASN A 207 2.73 -6.56 3.62
C ASN A 207 2.81 -6.32 5.12
N TYR A 208 1.83 -5.63 5.68
CA TYR A 208 1.66 -5.44 7.12
C TYR A 208 0.19 -5.23 7.45
N ASN A 209 -0.16 -5.43 8.71
CA ASN A 209 -1.51 -5.21 9.22
C ASN A 209 -1.67 -3.74 9.63
N GLU A 210 -2.46 -2.99 8.85
CA GLU A 210 -2.68 -1.55 9.07
C GLU A 210 -3.41 -1.27 10.38
N GLU A 211 -4.32 -2.14 10.83
CA GLU A 211 -5.02 -1.99 12.10
C GLU A 211 -4.05 -2.11 13.29
N LEU A 212 -3.15 -3.09 13.25
CA LEU A 212 -2.13 -3.25 14.29
C LEU A 212 -1.16 -2.07 14.32
N LEU A 213 -0.78 -1.53 13.17
CA LEU A 213 0.03 -0.32 13.11
C LEU A 213 -0.71 0.88 13.72
N ASN A 214 -1.98 1.06 13.40
CA ASN A 214 -2.81 2.11 14.00
C ASN A 214 -2.95 1.95 15.52
N ASN A 215 -3.02 0.72 16.03
CA ASN A 215 -3.04 0.45 17.46
C ASN A 215 -1.73 0.90 18.13
N ILE A 216 -0.56 0.61 17.52
CA ILE A 216 0.74 1.10 18.01
C ILE A 216 0.79 2.63 17.98
N ILE A 217 0.33 3.27 16.89
CA ILE A 217 0.28 4.72 16.75
C ILE A 217 -0.58 5.34 17.87
N ASN A 218 -1.73 4.76 18.15
CA ASN A 218 -2.62 5.24 19.21
C ASN A 218 -2.02 5.01 20.60
N ASP A 219 -1.38 3.87 20.83
CA ASP A 219 -0.69 3.56 22.10
C ASP A 219 0.44 4.55 22.39
N ILE A 220 1.20 4.94 21.38
CA ILE A 220 2.22 5.99 21.49
C ILE A 220 1.57 7.34 21.78
N ALA A 221 0.50 7.69 21.04
CA ALA A 221 -0.15 9.00 21.17
C ALA A 221 -0.72 9.27 22.57
N VAL A 222 -1.20 8.23 23.27
CA VAL A 222 -1.71 8.37 24.66
C VAL A 222 -0.61 8.31 25.72
N LYS A 223 0.61 7.87 25.38
CA LYS A 223 1.74 7.74 26.30
C LYS A 223 2.70 8.92 26.25
N VAL A 224 2.64 9.79 25.25
CA VAL A 224 3.49 10.98 25.19
C VAL A 224 3.18 11.90 26.38
N PRO A 225 4.19 12.54 26.99
CA PRO A 225 3.98 13.44 28.13
C PRO A 225 3.01 14.57 27.79
N GLY A 226 2.01 14.78 28.65
CA GLY A 226 0.96 15.77 28.44
C GLY A 226 0.02 15.42 27.26
N ALA A 227 -0.22 14.15 27.05
CA ALA A 227 -1.12 13.68 25.98
C ALA A 227 -2.52 14.28 26.07
N VAL A 228 -3.23 14.35 24.94
CA VAL A 228 -4.66 14.73 24.89
C VAL A 228 -5.43 13.81 25.83
N GLU A 229 -6.25 14.40 26.69
CA GLU A 229 -7.23 13.67 27.49
C GLU A 229 -8.58 13.71 26.76
N GLU A 230 -9.03 12.55 26.25
CA GLU A 230 -10.35 12.46 25.61
C GLU A 230 -11.48 12.56 26.65
N ALA A 231 -12.64 13.02 26.20
CA ALA A 231 -13.84 13.02 27.03
C ALA A 231 -14.19 11.59 27.48
N ASN A 232 -14.59 11.46 28.72
CA ASN A 232 -14.99 10.18 29.32
C ASN A 232 -16.34 10.32 30.03
N TYR A 233 -17.02 9.21 30.27
CA TYR A 233 -18.24 9.21 31.06
C TYR A 233 -18.30 8.06 32.05
N CYS A 234 -19.01 8.27 33.14
CA CYS A 234 -19.38 7.23 34.11
C CYS A 234 -20.86 7.37 34.51
N ILE A 235 -21.41 6.30 35.08
CA ILE A 235 -22.76 6.31 35.65
C ILE A 235 -22.64 6.11 37.15
N GLU A 236 -23.06 7.12 37.92
CA GLU A 236 -23.08 7.10 39.38
C GLU A 236 -24.43 7.65 39.89
N ASP A 237 -25.01 7.02 40.88
CA ASP A 237 -26.26 7.44 41.52
C ASP A 237 -27.41 7.81 40.56
N LYS A 238 -27.58 6.99 39.50
CA LYS A 238 -28.58 7.22 38.42
C LYS A 238 -28.34 8.50 37.62
N LYS A 239 -27.10 8.95 37.55
CA LYS A 239 -26.67 10.08 36.77
C LYS A 239 -25.58 9.64 35.78
N LEU A 240 -25.67 10.13 34.57
CA LEU A 240 -24.62 10.08 33.59
C LEU A 240 -23.72 11.32 33.78
N ILE A 241 -22.49 11.09 34.17
CA ILE A 241 -21.51 12.15 34.38
C ILE A 241 -20.52 12.10 33.22
N ILE A 242 -20.43 13.16 32.41
CA ILE A 242 -19.54 13.28 31.28
C ILE A 242 -18.46 14.29 31.61
N THR A 243 -17.20 13.88 31.65
CA THR A 243 -16.03 14.76 31.86
C THR A 243 -15.51 15.22 30.51
N LYS A 244 -15.33 16.52 30.35
CA LYS A 244 -14.79 17.14 29.13
C LYS A 244 -13.33 16.73 28.93
N GLY A 245 -12.96 16.44 27.67
CA GLY A 245 -11.57 16.23 27.30
C GLY A 245 -10.72 17.49 27.39
N LYS A 246 -9.41 17.34 27.45
CA LYS A 246 -8.45 18.43 27.50
C LYS A 246 -7.46 18.35 26.34
N SER A 247 -7.20 19.48 25.70
CA SER A 247 -6.15 19.59 24.70
C SER A 247 -4.79 19.24 25.28
N GLY A 248 -3.94 18.66 24.45
CA GLY A 248 -2.63 18.20 24.86
C GLY A 248 -1.76 17.76 23.70
N ASN A 249 -0.65 17.15 24.05
CA ASN A 249 0.28 16.63 23.07
C ASN A 249 -0.27 15.40 22.36
N SER A 250 0.04 15.28 21.09
CA SER A 250 -0.17 14.10 20.28
C SER A 250 0.99 13.95 19.30
N ILE A 251 0.96 12.92 18.46
CA ILE A 251 1.99 12.71 17.45
C ILE A 251 1.43 13.01 16.07
N ASN A 252 2.30 13.42 15.14
CA ASN A 252 1.96 13.46 13.73
C ASN A 252 1.87 12.02 13.19
N LYS A 253 0.64 11.44 13.18
CA LYS A 253 0.38 10.02 12.86
C LYS A 253 0.81 9.66 11.44
N GLU A 254 0.56 10.54 10.47
CA GLU A 254 0.91 10.34 9.07
C GLU A 254 2.44 10.26 8.90
N LYS A 255 3.15 11.22 9.47
CA LYS A 255 4.61 11.23 9.42
C LYS A 255 5.23 10.03 10.14
N PHE A 256 4.68 9.64 11.28
CA PHE A 256 5.12 8.45 11.98
C PHE A 256 4.91 7.18 11.14
N LYS A 257 3.75 7.05 10.49
CA LYS A 257 3.46 5.94 9.56
C LYS A 257 4.45 5.89 8.40
N GLU A 258 4.79 7.04 7.80
CA GLU A 258 5.80 7.13 6.75
C GLU A 258 7.17 6.65 7.23
N GLU A 259 7.59 7.04 8.44
CA GLU A 259 8.87 6.58 9.02
C GLU A 259 8.87 5.07 9.29
N VAL A 260 7.75 4.49 9.73
CA VAL A 260 7.62 3.04 9.89
C VAL A 260 7.72 2.33 8.54
N ILE A 261 7.09 2.87 7.48
CA ILE A 261 7.20 2.32 6.12
C ILE A 261 8.65 2.31 5.64
N LYS A 262 9.43 3.38 5.88
CA LYS A 262 10.86 3.40 5.56
C LYS A 262 11.64 2.29 6.29
N LYS A 263 11.29 1.99 7.56
CA LYS A 263 11.89 0.86 8.26
C LYS A 263 11.55 -0.49 7.63
N LEU A 264 10.32 -0.65 7.13
CA LEU A 264 9.93 -1.81 6.34
C LEU A 264 10.71 -1.90 5.03
N GLU A 265 11.00 -0.79 4.38
CA GLU A 265 11.83 -0.69 3.16
C GLU A 265 13.34 -0.80 3.45
N LEU A 266 13.71 -1.21 4.66
CA LEU A 266 15.09 -1.35 5.13
C LEU A 266 15.90 -0.04 5.16
N GLU A 267 15.23 1.10 5.10
CA GLU A 267 15.88 2.41 5.21
C GLU A 267 16.17 2.79 6.67
N GLY A 268 17.30 3.47 6.91
CA GLY A 268 17.67 3.97 8.24
C GLY A 268 17.72 2.89 9.31
N GLN A 269 18.25 1.71 8.99
CA GLN A 269 18.38 0.59 9.93
C GLN A 269 19.21 0.98 11.16
N GLY A 270 18.69 0.66 12.37
CA GLY A 270 19.34 1.01 13.64
C GLY A 270 19.16 2.47 14.09
N GLU A 271 18.58 3.35 13.26
CA GLU A 271 18.26 4.71 13.65
C GLU A 271 16.90 4.77 14.35
N ALA A 272 16.78 5.62 15.36
CA ALA A 272 15.50 5.86 16.02
C ALA A 272 14.55 6.68 15.13
N ILE A 273 13.26 6.45 15.25
CA ILE A 273 12.23 7.31 14.68
C ILE A 273 12.04 8.52 15.62
N ASN A 274 12.27 9.71 15.11
CA ASN A 274 12.04 10.94 15.87
C ASN A 274 10.57 11.36 15.73
N LEU A 275 9.85 11.38 16.86
CA LEU A 275 8.46 11.81 16.91
C LEU A 275 8.33 13.31 16.69
N GLU A 276 7.43 13.69 15.82
CA GLU A 276 6.94 15.05 15.72
C GLU A 276 5.73 15.21 16.64
N ILE A 277 5.92 15.93 17.75
CA ILE A 277 4.85 16.24 18.68
C ILE A 277 4.04 17.41 18.15
N VAL A 278 2.74 17.26 18.16
CA VAL A 278 1.74 18.25 17.75
C VAL A 278 0.76 18.47 18.91
N ASN A 279 0.20 19.68 19.04
CA ASN A 279 -0.84 19.93 20.03
C ASN A 279 -2.20 19.69 19.36
N ASN A 280 -3.03 18.87 19.96
CA ASN A 280 -4.36 18.52 19.46
C ASN A 280 -5.45 18.83 20.49
N GLU A 281 -6.63 19.15 19.99
CA GLU A 281 -7.84 19.21 20.75
C GLU A 281 -8.45 17.79 20.91
N PRO A 282 -9.14 17.52 22.04
CA PRO A 282 -9.88 16.27 22.20
C PRO A 282 -11.02 16.18 21.19
N GLN A 283 -11.45 14.94 20.90
CA GLN A 283 -12.61 14.75 20.04
C GLN A 283 -13.87 15.37 20.69
N PRO A 284 -14.76 15.94 19.90
CA PRO A 284 -16.05 16.43 20.41
C PRO A 284 -16.83 15.29 21.08
N ILE A 285 -17.54 15.60 22.17
CA ILE A 285 -18.39 14.64 22.86
C ILE A 285 -19.50 14.17 21.91
N ASP A 286 -19.51 12.90 21.57
CA ASP A 286 -20.55 12.24 20.77
C ASP A 286 -21.65 11.71 21.69
N ILE A 287 -22.64 12.56 22.00
CA ILE A 287 -23.75 12.19 22.89
C ILE A 287 -24.67 11.13 22.27
N ASP A 288 -24.77 11.06 20.95
CA ASP A 288 -25.58 10.06 20.27
C ASP A 288 -24.94 8.66 20.45
N LYS A 289 -23.62 8.58 20.39
CA LYS A 289 -22.88 7.35 20.70
C LYS A 289 -23.04 6.97 22.17
N ILE A 290 -22.86 7.91 23.10
CA ILE A 290 -23.04 7.68 24.53
C ILE A 290 -24.46 7.19 24.80
N TYR A 291 -25.48 7.80 24.16
CA TYR A 291 -26.86 7.35 24.29
C TYR A 291 -27.02 5.90 23.83
N SER A 292 -26.46 5.54 22.70
CA SER A 292 -26.54 4.16 22.19
C SER A 292 -25.91 3.12 23.11
N GLU A 293 -24.87 3.50 23.86
CA GLU A 293 -24.17 2.64 24.82
C GLU A 293 -24.89 2.54 26.18
N VAL A 294 -25.54 3.63 26.61
CA VAL A 294 -26.19 3.73 27.93
C VAL A 294 -27.65 3.29 27.89
N HIS A 295 -28.38 3.62 26.81
CA HIS A 295 -29.81 3.31 26.67
C HIS A 295 -30.06 1.81 26.69
N LYS A 296 -31.04 1.42 27.52
CA LYS A 296 -31.52 0.04 27.62
C LYS A 296 -33.03 0.01 27.73
N GLU A 297 -33.66 -0.84 26.93
CA GLU A 297 -35.10 -1.09 27.08
C GLU A 297 -35.37 -1.97 28.30
N ALA A 298 -36.41 -1.65 29.05
CA ALA A 298 -36.87 -2.49 30.15
C ALA A 298 -37.39 -3.83 29.62
N LYS A 299 -36.90 -4.96 30.19
CA LYS A 299 -37.34 -6.29 29.79
C LYS A 299 -37.81 -7.05 31.02
N ASN A 300 -39.00 -7.65 30.92
CA ASN A 300 -39.53 -8.51 31.96
C ASN A 300 -38.64 -9.75 32.14
N ALA A 301 -38.53 -10.19 33.40
CA ALA A 301 -37.97 -11.50 33.68
C ALA A 301 -38.92 -12.59 33.14
N TYR A 302 -38.37 -13.71 32.69
CA TYR A 302 -39.12 -14.87 32.23
C TYR A 302 -38.34 -16.17 32.50
N TYR A 303 -39.03 -17.30 32.38
CA TYR A 303 -38.37 -18.60 32.49
C TYR A 303 -38.82 -19.55 31.38
N THR A 304 -37.95 -20.49 31.02
CA THR A 304 -38.26 -21.61 30.15
C THR A 304 -38.47 -22.89 30.99
N LYS A 305 -39.28 -23.83 30.49
CA LYS A 305 -39.61 -25.07 31.24
C LYS A 305 -38.70 -26.26 30.90
N ASP A 306 -38.27 -26.33 29.65
CA ASP A 306 -37.42 -27.41 29.15
C ASP A 306 -36.36 -26.88 28.18
N PRO A 307 -35.07 -26.80 28.58
CA PRO A 307 -34.61 -26.93 29.96
C PRO A 307 -35.10 -25.78 30.85
N PHE A 308 -35.22 -26.03 32.14
CA PHE A 308 -35.59 -24.97 33.11
C PHE A 308 -34.46 -23.97 33.22
N GLN A 309 -34.73 -22.71 32.79
CA GLN A 309 -33.78 -21.62 32.88
C GLN A 309 -34.52 -20.31 33.18
N VAL A 310 -34.01 -19.56 34.13
CA VAL A 310 -34.54 -18.22 34.47
C VAL A 310 -33.70 -17.15 33.76
N TYR A 311 -34.39 -16.27 33.08
CA TYR A 311 -33.79 -15.06 32.45
C TYR A 311 -34.18 -13.85 33.32
N PRO A 312 -33.19 -13.16 33.92
CA PRO A 312 -33.44 -12.04 34.80
C PRO A 312 -34.05 -10.86 34.02
N HIS A 313 -34.79 -10.00 34.75
CA HIS A 313 -35.26 -8.75 34.21
C HIS A 313 -34.08 -7.81 33.87
N VAL A 314 -34.33 -6.90 32.95
CA VAL A 314 -33.42 -5.79 32.61
C VAL A 314 -34.12 -4.50 32.95
N GLU A 315 -33.53 -3.67 33.79
CA GLU A 315 -34.00 -2.32 34.00
C GLU A 315 -33.78 -1.47 32.76
N GLY A 316 -34.79 -0.71 32.35
CA GLY A 316 -34.65 0.30 31.30
C GLY A 316 -33.83 1.48 31.80
N VAL A 317 -32.95 2.00 30.97
CA VAL A 317 -32.13 3.19 31.24
C VAL A 317 -32.33 4.15 30.07
N ASP A 318 -32.70 5.38 30.37
CA ASP A 318 -32.94 6.39 29.35
C ASP A 318 -32.59 7.78 29.87
N PHE A 319 -32.35 8.72 28.98
CA PHE A 319 -32.21 10.14 29.31
C PHE A 319 -32.68 11.03 28.15
N ASP A 320 -32.92 12.28 28.42
CA ASP A 320 -33.33 13.27 27.40
C ASP A 320 -32.11 13.71 26.57
N ILE A 321 -31.97 13.12 25.39
CA ILE A 321 -30.83 13.37 24.48
C ILE A 321 -30.83 14.81 23.96
N GLU A 322 -32.01 15.45 23.76
CA GLU A 322 -32.08 16.82 23.28
C GLU A 322 -31.67 17.81 24.36
N ALA A 323 -32.10 17.56 25.60
CA ALA A 323 -31.64 18.33 26.75
C ALA A 323 -30.14 18.16 26.98
N ALA A 324 -29.61 16.96 26.80
CA ALA A 324 -28.16 16.69 26.87
C ALA A 324 -27.37 17.43 25.78
N LYS A 325 -27.87 17.45 24.53
CA LYS A 325 -27.25 18.22 23.43
C LYS A 325 -27.26 19.74 23.72
N GLU A 326 -28.33 20.28 24.31
CA GLU A 326 -28.33 21.69 24.71
C GLU A 326 -27.32 21.96 25.84
N MET A 327 -27.25 21.07 26.84
CA MET A 327 -26.27 21.19 27.95
C MET A 327 -24.81 21.19 27.46
N LEU A 328 -24.50 20.38 26.46
CA LEU A 328 -23.16 20.29 25.87
C LEU A 328 -22.74 21.54 25.09
N LYS A 329 -23.63 22.46 24.78
CA LYS A 329 -23.31 23.79 24.18
C LYS A 329 -22.65 24.73 25.18
N GLU A 330 -22.84 24.48 26.48
CA GLU A 330 -22.17 25.25 27.54
C GLU A 330 -20.74 24.70 27.71
N ASP A 331 -19.79 25.60 27.93
CA ASP A 331 -18.40 25.21 28.17
C ASP A 331 -18.17 24.87 29.66
N LYS A 332 -18.34 23.58 30.00
CA LYS A 332 -18.17 23.06 31.36
C LYS A 332 -17.14 21.95 31.39
N GLU A 333 -16.43 21.78 32.50
CA GLU A 333 -15.52 20.66 32.73
C GLU A 333 -16.27 19.34 32.91
N GLU A 334 -17.50 19.41 33.44
CA GLU A 334 -18.32 18.24 33.76
C GLU A 334 -19.80 18.53 33.45
N TYR A 335 -20.46 17.55 32.86
CA TYR A 335 -21.89 17.59 32.54
C TYR A 335 -22.59 16.46 33.28
N VAL A 336 -23.63 16.76 34.03
CA VAL A 336 -24.40 15.80 34.82
C VAL A 336 -25.82 15.69 34.28
N ILE A 337 -26.18 14.50 33.79
CA ILE A 337 -27.47 14.21 33.16
C ILE A 337 -28.20 13.17 34.01
N ASP A 338 -29.44 13.47 34.43
CA ASP A 338 -30.24 12.52 35.20
C ASP A 338 -30.73 11.38 34.32
N LEU A 339 -30.55 10.14 34.79
CA LEU A 339 -31.01 8.92 34.11
C LEU A 339 -32.41 8.55 34.58
N LYS A 340 -33.30 8.27 33.64
CA LYS A 340 -34.61 7.72 33.88
C LYS A 340 -34.50 6.19 33.92
N ILE A 341 -34.65 5.62 35.12
CA ILE A 341 -34.68 4.19 35.32
C ILE A 341 -36.11 3.67 35.28
N THR A 342 -36.38 2.67 34.45
CA THR A 342 -37.68 2.04 34.30
C THR A 342 -37.59 0.58 34.80
N THR A 343 -38.22 0.29 35.89
CA THR A 343 -38.31 -1.09 36.39
C THR A 343 -39.44 -1.81 35.64
N PRO A 344 -39.18 -3.00 35.04
CA PRO A 344 -40.22 -3.74 34.34
C PRO A 344 -41.28 -4.32 35.27
N GLU A 345 -42.44 -4.63 34.71
CA GLU A 345 -43.58 -5.16 35.49
C GLU A 345 -43.29 -6.45 36.19
N ILE A 346 -42.55 -7.37 35.54
CA ILE A 346 -42.16 -8.66 36.08
C ILE A 346 -40.66 -8.65 36.40
N THR A 347 -40.32 -8.50 37.64
CA THR A 347 -38.95 -8.60 38.14
C THR A 347 -38.54 -10.04 38.42
N THR A 348 -37.26 -10.31 38.49
CA THR A 348 -36.71 -11.67 38.80
C THR A 348 -37.27 -12.24 40.11
N ASN A 349 -37.48 -11.40 41.11
CA ASN A 349 -38.07 -11.79 42.40
C ASN A 349 -39.53 -12.24 42.30
N LYS A 350 -40.32 -11.63 41.37
CA LYS A 350 -41.70 -12.03 41.14
C LYS A 350 -41.84 -13.37 40.43
N ILE A 351 -40.93 -13.71 39.53
CA ILE A 351 -40.92 -15.01 38.85
C ILE A 351 -40.74 -16.17 39.86
N GLY A 352 -39.94 -16.00 40.90
CA GLY A 352 -39.74 -17.02 41.92
C GLY A 352 -41.03 -17.47 42.59
N SER A 353 -41.96 -16.53 42.84
CA SER A 353 -43.28 -16.83 43.46
C SER A 353 -44.26 -17.45 42.46
N GLU A 354 -44.17 -17.18 41.17
CA GLU A 354 -45.02 -17.75 40.12
C GLU A 354 -44.51 -19.13 39.65
N ALA A 355 -43.16 -19.32 39.56
CA ALA A 355 -42.57 -20.58 39.13
C ALA A 355 -42.65 -21.71 40.18
N PHE A 356 -42.77 -21.36 41.47
CA PHE A 356 -42.81 -22.32 42.60
C PHE A 356 -43.90 -21.94 43.60
N PRO A 357 -45.20 -21.91 43.19
CA PRO A 357 -46.30 -21.51 44.08
C PRO A 357 -46.44 -22.42 45.29
N ASP A 358 -46.04 -23.68 45.21
CA ASP A 358 -46.17 -24.69 46.26
C ASP A 358 -45.05 -24.67 47.31
N MET A 359 -43.96 -23.93 47.07
CA MET A 359 -42.84 -23.83 48.03
C MET A 359 -43.04 -22.77 49.13
N LEU A 360 -44.08 -21.96 49.03
CA LEU A 360 -44.38 -20.89 49.99
C LEU A 360 -45.35 -21.28 51.11
N SER A 361 -45.72 -22.56 51.23
CA SER A 361 -46.71 -23.06 52.23
C SER A 361 -46.12 -24.08 53.26
N THR A 362 -44.85 -23.90 53.67
CA THR A 362 -44.32 -24.64 54.81
C THR A 362 -43.93 -23.66 55.92
#